data_5d47cea550648c9074f02ad734940775
#
_entry.id   5d47cea550648c9074f02ad734940775
#
_cell.length_a   1.000
_cell.length_b   1.000
_cell.length_c   1.000
_cell.angle_alpha   90.00
_cell.angle_beta   90.00
_cell.angle_gamma   90.00
#
_symmetry.space_group_name_H-M   'P 1'
#
loop_
_entity.id
_entity.type
_entity.pdbx_description
1 polymer ?
#
loop_
_entity_poly.entity_id
_entity_poly.type
_entity_poly.pdbx_seq_one_letter_code
_entity_poly.pdbx_strand_id
1 'polypeptide(L)'
;MLANVNSTYTDVMTSVFSSTIAGKAWFATAAVALGVVQVSTGARIFGKLERIVRIPRPHVNSIHRWSGRVAFLCTLPVAFHCIFILGFQDVSPRVLAHTIMGSFVYGVFAVKMLFVHDRDHPRWALPVLGGTMFAVLVTLWATSALWYFTNVRFGL
;
A
#
# COMPACT_ATOMS: atom_id res chain seq x y z
N MET A 1 2.47 28.85 -0.76
CA MET A 1 3.22 27.70 -0.21
C MET A 1 2.76 26.38 -0.82
N LEU A 2 1.47 26.01 -0.80
CA LEU A 2 0.96 24.77 -1.42
C LEU A 2 1.23 24.66 -2.93
N ALA A 3 1.13 25.76 -3.68
CA ALA A 3 1.42 25.77 -5.12
C ALA A 3 2.87 25.35 -5.43
N ASN A 4 3.84 25.80 -4.65
CA ASN A 4 5.25 25.42 -4.83
C ASN A 4 5.49 23.94 -4.49
N VAL A 5 4.79 23.40 -3.49
CA VAL A 5 4.90 21.98 -3.13
C VAL A 5 4.32 21.09 -4.24
N ASN A 6 3.19 21.50 -4.83
CA ASN A 6 2.58 20.79 -5.94
C ASN A 6 3.44 20.78 -7.20
N SER A 7 4.07 21.93 -7.55
CA SER A 7 4.99 21.99 -8.69
C SER A 7 6.23 21.12 -8.45
N THR A 8 6.87 21.22 -7.29
CA THR A 8 8.02 20.40 -6.95
C THR A 8 7.70 18.90 -6.99
N TYR A 9 6.54 18.49 -6.45
CA TYR A 9 6.09 17.10 -6.54
C TYR A 9 5.91 16.65 -8.00
N THR A 10 5.26 17.47 -8.82
CA THR A 10 5.06 17.19 -10.24
C THR A 10 6.40 17.04 -10.97
N ASP A 11 7.34 17.95 -10.75
CA ASP A 11 8.66 17.94 -11.37
C ASP A 11 9.45 16.69 -11.00
N VAL A 12 9.45 16.31 -9.72
CA VAL A 12 10.10 15.08 -9.24
C VAL A 12 9.44 13.84 -9.85
N MET A 13 8.11 13.77 -9.89
CA MET A 13 7.42 12.60 -10.45
C MET A 13 7.62 12.50 -11.97
N THR A 14 7.60 13.60 -12.70
CA THR A 14 7.76 13.61 -14.17
C THR A 14 9.22 13.48 -14.62
N SER A 15 10.20 13.68 -13.73
CA SER A 15 11.60 13.36 -14.02
C SER A 15 11.88 11.86 -14.15
N VAL A 16 11.03 11.01 -13.53
CA VAL A 16 11.21 9.54 -13.52
C VAL A 16 10.11 8.83 -14.31
N PHE A 17 8.89 9.37 -14.29
CA PHE A 17 7.71 8.75 -14.91
C PHE A 17 7.15 9.66 -16.02
N SER A 18 6.44 9.07 -16.96
CA SER A 18 5.79 9.81 -18.08
C SER A 18 4.71 10.80 -17.61
N SER A 19 4.17 10.62 -16.40
CA SER A 19 3.20 11.52 -15.76
C SER A 19 3.12 11.24 -14.26
N THR A 20 2.56 12.18 -13.49
CA THR A 20 2.30 11.98 -12.05
C THR A 20 1.34 10.81 -11.79
N ILE A 21 0.36 10.59 -12.68
CA ILE A 21 -0.59 9.48 -12.58
C ILE A 21 0.12 8.14 -12.84
N ALA A 22 1.02 8.09 -13.83
CA ALA A 22 1.84 6.90 -14.10
C ALA A 22 2.71 6.55 -12.88
N GLY A 23 3.41 7.53 -12.31
CA GLY A 23 4.21 7.35 -11.10
C GLY A 23 3.38 6.81 -9.93
N LYS A 24 2.21 7.39 -9.69
CA LYS A 24 1.26 6.90 -8.68
C LYS A 24 0.87 5.44 -8.91
N ALA A 25 0.55 5.06 -10.15
CA ALA A 25 0.16 3.70 -10.50
C ALA A 25 1.31 2.69 -10.26
N TRP A 26 2.53 3.04 -10.60
CA TRP A 26 3.71 2.20 -10.36
C TRP A 26 4.05 2.06 -8.88
N PHE A 27 4.00 3.15 -8.09
CA PHE A 27 4.19 3.08 -6.64
C PHE A 27 3.12 2.24 -5.95
N ALA A 28 1.86 2.37 -6.36
CA ALA A 28 0.77 1.55 -5.85
C ALA A 28 0.98 0.06 -6.18
N THR A 29 1.45 -0.25 -7.40
CA THR A 29 1.77 -1.61 -7.82
C THR A 29 2.93 -2.19 -7.02
N ALA A 30 3.99 -1.42 -6.80
CA ALA A 30 5.10 -1.83 -5.95
C ALA A 30 4.65 -2.09 -4.49
N ALA A 31 3.78 -1.22 -3.94
CA ALA A 31 3.23 -1.41 -2.60
C ALA A 31 2.41 -2.71 -2.47
N VAL A 32 1.57 -3.05 -3.47
CA VAL A 32 0.81 -4.31 -3.47
C VAL A 32 1.71 -5.52 -3.65
N ALA A 33 2.70 -5.47 -4.54
CA ALA A 33 3.67 -6.55 -4.71
C ALA A 33 4.43 -6.83 -3.39
N LEU A 34 4.87 -5.78 -2.70
CA LEU A 34 5.47 -5.91 -1.37
C LEU A 34 4.45 -6.37 -0.32
N GLY A 35 3.18 -6.04 -0.48
CA GLY A 35 2.07 -6.56 0.32
C GLY A 35 1.93 -8.07 0.21
N VAL A 36 2.09 -8.64 -0.99
CA VAL A 36 2.14 -10.11 -1.19
C VAL A 36 3.30 -10.72 -0.41
N VAL A 37 4.49 -10.09 -0.45
CA VAL A 37 5.64 -10.51 0.36
C VAL A 37 5.32 -10.45 1.85
N GLN A 38 4.61 -9.39 2.31
CA GLN A 38 4.18 -9.22 3.70
C GLN A 38 3.22 -10.33 4.15
N VAL A 39 2.23 -10.67 3.33
CA VAL A 39 1.28 -11.77 3.66
C VAL A 39 2.00 -13.11 3.69
N SER A 40 2.85 -13.39 2.72
CA SER A 40 3.60 -14.65 2.62
C SER A 40 4.56 -14.83 3.79
N THR A 41 5.35 -13.80 4.10
CA THR A 41 6.29 -13.84 5.24
C THR A 41 5.56 -13.83 6.58
N GLY A 42 4.45 -13.08 6.71
CA GLY A 42 3.59 -13.10 7.88
C GLY A 42 3.00 -14.50 8.12
N ALA A 43 2.41 -15.12 7.11
CA ALA A 43 1.89 -16.48 7.21
C ALA A 43 2.98 -17.49 7.59
N ARG A 44 4.21 -17.31 7.11
CA ARG A 44 5.37 -18.13 7.50
C ARG A 44 5.76 -17.92 8.97
N ILE A 45 5.77 -16.67 9.47
CA ILE A 45 6.04 -16.33 10.88
C ILE A 45 5.02 -16.99 11.79
N PHE A 46 3.74 -17.03 11.39
CA PHE A 46 2.66 -17.70 12.13
C PHE A 46 2.55 -19.22 11.88
N GLY A 47 3.56 -19.84 11.22
CA GLY A 47 3.66 -21.29 11.06
C GLY A 47 2.80 -21.91 9.96
N LYS A 48 2.06 -21.08 9.16
CA LYS A 48 1.11 -21.59 8.14
C LYS A 48 1.77 -22.04 6.83
N LEU A 49 2.93 -21.48 6.46
CA LEU A 49 3.61 -21.74 5.18
C LEU A 49 5.00 -22.37 5.34
N GLU A 50 5.23 -23.13 6.41
CA GLU A 50 6.54 -23.76 6.69
C GLU A 50 6.98 -24.75 5.61
N ARG A 51 6.03 -25.48 5.02
CA ARG A 51 6.31 -26.46 3.96
C ARG A 51 6.63 -25.82 2.60
N ILE A 52 6.13 -24.61 2.34
CA ILE A 52 6.25 -23.92 1.05
C ILE A 52 7.44 -22.96 1.09
N VAL A 53 7.54 -22.13 2.13
CA VAL A 53 8.60 -21.13 2.30
C VAL A 53 9.70 -21.70 3.19
N ARG A 54 10.71 -22.33 2.56
CA ARG A 54 11.83 -22.99 3.25
C ARG A 54 12.98 -22.03 3.62
N ILE A 55 12.66 -20.76 3.93
CA ILE A 55 13.65 -19.76 4.35
C ILE A 55 13.83 -19.81 5.87
N PRO A 56 15.06 -19.70 6.41
CA PRO A 56 15.31 -19.66 7.86
C PRO A 56 14.57 -18.48 8.52
N ARG A 57 14.00 -18.71 9.72
CA ARG A 57 13.18 -17.70 10.44
C ARG A 57 13.83 -16.32 10.60
N PRO A 58 15.15 -16.17 10.90
CA PRO A 58 15.77 -14.86 11.02
C PRO A 58 15.67 -14.05 9.73
N HIS A 59 15.88 -14.69 8.57
CA HIS A 59 15.78 -14.05 7.26
C HIS A 59 14.32 -13.67 6.94
N VAL A 60 13.36 -14.56 7.24
CA VAL A 60 11.93 -14.25 7.05
C VAL A 60 11.52 -13.01 7.85
N ASN A 61 11.95 -12.90 9.11
CA ASN A 61 11.67 -11.75 9.96
C ASN A 61 12.29 -10.46 9.39
N SER A 62 13.51 -10.54 8.85
CA SER A 62 14.18 -9.41 8.22
C SER A 62 13.45 -8.98 6.95
N ILE A 63 13.12 -9.93 6.06
CA ILE A 63 12.35 -9.67 4.83
C ILE A 63 11.01 -9.03 5.17
N HIS A 64 10.28 -9.58 6.14
CA HIS A 64 9.00 -9.02 6.57
C HIS A 64 9.12 -7.57 7.03
N ARG A 65 10.10 -7.26 7.88
CA ARG A 65 10.30 -5.90 8.37
C ARG A 65 10.68 -4.92 7.28
N TRP A 66 11.63 -5.29 6.41
CA TRP A 66 12.10 -4.39 5.36
C TRP A 66 11.08 -4.21 4.23
N SER A 67 10.46 -5.29 3.77
CA SER A 67 9.41 -5.17 2.74
C SER A 67 8.22 -4.35 3.24
N GLY A 68 7.86 -4.44 4.53
CA GLY A 68 6.82 -3.60 5.12
C GLY A 68 7.19 -2.12 5.16
N ARG A 69 8.43 -1.78 5.51
CA ARG A 69 8.93 -0.39 5.48
C ARG A 69 8.91 0.18 4.07
N VAL A 70 9.45 -0.57 3.10
CA VAL A 70 9.48 -0.13 1.71
C VAL A 70 8.06 -0.02 1.13
N ALA A 71 7.18 -0.98 1.43
CA ALA A 71 5.77 -0.89 1.04
C ALA A 71 5.12 0.39 1.57
N PHE A 72 5.31 0.70 2.85
CA PHE A 72 4.81 1.95 3.45
C PHE A 72 5.37 3.19 2.74
N LEU A 73 6.68 3.24 2.52
CA LEU A 73 7.32 4.36 1.80
C LEU A 73 6.75 4.53 0.39
N CYS A 74 6.45 3.44 -0.32
CA CYS A 74 5.80 3.48 -1.64
C CYS A 74 4.37 4.07 -1.58
N THR A 75 3.67 3.96 -0.43
CA THR A 75 2.33 4.55 -0.30
C THR A 75 2.36 6.07 -0.09
N LEU A 76 3.46 6.64 0.42
CA LEU A 76 3.52 8.08 0.76
C LEU A 76 3.33 9.01 -0.45
N PRO A 77 4.04 8.84 -1.59
CA PRO A 77 3.81 9.69 -2.76
C PRO A 77 2.41 9.50 -3.35
N VAL A 78 1.84 8.28 -3.24
CA VAL A 78 0.45 8.01 -3.67
C VAL A 78 -0.54 8.77 -2.78
N ALA A 79 -0.37 8.68 -1.46
CA ALA A 79 -1.22 9.39 -0.50
C ALA A 79 -1.12 10.90 -0.65
N PHE A 80 0.10 11.43 -0.82
CA PHE A 80 0.31 12.85 -1.07
C PHE A 80 -0.50 13.32 -2.27
N HIS A 81 -0.38 12.61 -3.40
CA HIS A 81 -1.14 12.94 -4.61
C HIS A 81 -2.65 12.88 -4.39
N CYS A 82 -3.14 11.82 -3.73
CA CYS A 82 -4.57 11.63 -3.52
C CYS A 82 -5.16 12.66 -2.53
N ILE A 83 -4.43 13.01 -1.47
CA ILE A 83 -4.94 13.90 -0.41
C ILE A 83 -4.79 15.38 -0.81
N PHE A 84 -3.60 15.78 -1.28
CA PHE A 84 -3.26 17.20 -1.46
C PHE A 84 -3.52 17.71 -2.88
N ILE A 85 -3.52 16.84 -3.89
CA ILE A 85 -3.72 17.24 -5.29
C ILE A 85 -5.15 16.94 -5.73
N LEU A 86 -5.66 15.72 -5.50
CA LEU A 86 -7.00 15.32 -5.91
C LEU A 86 -8.08 15.64 -4.87
N GLY A 87 -7.76 15.55 -3.58
CA GLY A 87 -8.73 15.71 -2.50
C GLY A 87 -9.75 14.57 -2.44
N PHE A 88 -10.79 14.76 -1.62
CA PHE A 88 -11.90 13.82 -1.52
C PHE A 88 -12.78 13.91 -2.77
N GLN A 89 -13.04 12.76 -3.41
CA GLN A 89 -13.81 12.65 -4.63
C GLN A 89 -14.91 11.58 -4.50
N ASP A 90 -16.08 11.86 -5.04
CA ASP A 90 -17.26 10.99 -5.04
C ASP A 90 -17.95 10.86 -6.41
N VAL A 91 -17.26 11.28 -7.47
CA VAL A 91 -17.79 11.36 -8.84
C VAL A 91 -18.26 10.02 -9.45
N SER A 92 -17.88 8.90 -8.84
CA SER A 92 -18.34 7.56 -9.24
C SER A 92 -18.19 6.57 -8.08
N PRO A 93 -18.95 5.43 -8.06
CA PRO A 93 -18.82 4.41 -7.02
C PRO A 93 -17.39 3.89 -6.85
N ARG A 94 -16.64 3.75 -7.95
CA ARG A 94 -15.23 3.34 -7.92
C ARG A 94 -14.35 4.38 -7.21
N VAL A 95 -14.53 5.66 -7.55
CA VAL A 95 -13.76 6.75 -6.95
C VAL A 95 -14.12 6.93 -5.49
N LEU A 96 -15.40 6.84 -5.14
CA LEU A 96 -15.87 6.90 -3.76
C LEU A 96 -15.26 5.76 -2.92
N ALA A 97 -15.30 4.51 -3.42
CA ALA A 97 -14.67 3.37 -2.75
C ALA A 97 -13.17 3.59 -2.54
N HIS A 98 -12.46 4.11 -3.55
CA HIS A 98 -11.04 4.46 -3.45
C HIS A 98 -10.79 5.50 -2.36
N THR A 99 -11.57 6.57 -2.31
CA THR A 99 -11.42 7.66 -1.34
C THR A 99 -11.66 7.17 0.10
N ILE A 100 -12.72 6.37 0.33
CA ILE A 100 -13.02 5.79 1.64
C ILE A 100 -11.90 4.85 2.08
N MET A 101 -11.46 3.93 1.21
CA MET A 101 -10.39 2.98 1.53
C MET A 101 -9.04 3.68 1.74
N GLY A 102 -8.76 4.76 1.00
CA GLY A 102 -7.56 5.59 1.17
C GLY A 102 -7.51 6.26 2.54
N SER A 103 -8.64 6.74 3.03
CA SER A 103 -8.75 7.31 4.38
C SER A 103 -8.57 6.24 5.46
N PHE A 104 -9.01 5.01 5.19
CA PHE A 104 -8.99 3.90 6.15
C PHE A 104 -7.61 3.23 6.28
N VAL A 105 -6.79 3.17 5.22
CA VAL A 105 -5.54 2.40 5.21
C VAL A 105 -4.54 2.83 6.30
N TYR A 106 -4.40 4.14 6.51
CA TYR A 106 -3.48 4.66 7.53
C TYR A 106 -4.00 4.46 8.95
N GLY A 107 -5.31 4.44 9.14
CA GLY A 107 -5.94 4.07 10.42
C GLY A 107 -5.63 2.61 10.78
N VAL A 108 -5.83 1.69 9.85
CA VAL A 108 -5.48 0.26 10.04
C VAL A 108 -3.98 0.09 10.29
N PHE A 109 -3.14 0.84 9.56
CA PHE A 109 -1.69 0.81 9.79
C PHE A 109 -1.33 1.26 11.19
N ALA A 110 -1.89 2.38 11.67
CA ALA A 110 -1.63 2.90 13.01
C ALA A 110 -2.06 1.89 14.08
N VAL A 111 -3.27 1.33 13.98
CA VAL A 111 -3.74 0.27 14.89
C VAL A 111 -2.81 -0.93 14.87
N LYS A 112 -2.39 -1.40 13.69
CA LYS A 112 -1.43 -2.50 13.57
C LYS A 112 -0.12 -2.18 14.27
N MET A 113 0.40 -0.96 14.15
CA MET A 113 1.64 -0.56 14.82
C MET A 113 1.51 -0.53 16.33
N LEU A 114 0.36 -0.12 16.87
CA LEU A 114 0.07 -0.22 18.31
C LEU A 114 0.14 -1.67 18.79
N PHE A 115 -0.52 -2.60 18.09
CA PHE A 115 -0.48 -4.03 18.43
C PHE A 115 0.90 -4.68 18.26
N VAL A 116 1.75 -4.17 17.36
CA VAL A 116 3.14 -4.65 17.24
C VAL A 116 3.98 -4.25 18.45
N HIS A 117 3.68 -3.11 19.09
CA HIS A 117 4.39 -2.62 20.28
C HIS A 117 3.81 -3.16 21.59
N ASP A 118 2.54 -3.54 21.61
CA ASP A 118 1.89 -4.16 22.74
C ASP A 118 2.22 -5.67 22.80
N ARG A 119 2.76 -6.14 23.93
CA ARG A 119 3.13 -7.55 24.10
C ARG A 119 1.94 -8.43 24.55
N ASP A 120 0.88 -7.81 25.06
CA ASP A 120 -0.28 -8.51 25.65
C ASP A 120 -1.47 -8.63 24.67
N HIS A 121 -1.21 -8.54 23.36
CA HIS A 121 -2.26 -8.64 22.35
C HIS A 121 -2.66 -10.10 22.04
N PRO A 122 -3.93 -10.35 21.65
CA PRO A 122 -4.39 -11.67 21.25
C PRO A 122 -3.69 -12.13 19.95
N ARG A 123 -3.36 -13.42 19.87
CA ARG A 123 -2.60 -14.00 18.74
C ARG A 123 -3.24 -13.80 17.36
N TRP A 124 -4.56 -13.60 17.30
CA TRP A 124 -5.28 -13.35 16.07
C TRP A 124 -5.18 -11.90 15.57
N ALA A 125 -4.87 -10.94 16.43
CA ALA A 125 -4.93 -9.52 16.11
C ALA A 125 -4.00 -9.13 14.95
N LEU A 126 -2.71 -9.48 15.02
CA LEU A 126 -1.75 -9.15 13.97
C LEU A 126 -2.05 -9.80 12.61
N PRO A 127 -2.45 -11.10 12.53
CA PRO A 127 -2.89 -11.69 11.26
C PRO A 127 -4.12 -11.01 10.67
N VAL A 128 -5.12 -10.68 11.48
CA VAL A 128 -6.33 -9.98 11.02
C VAL A 128 -5.99 -8.58 10.53
N LEU A 129 -5.27 -7.78 11.31
CA LEU A 129 -4.87 -6.42 10.90
C LEU A 129 -3.98 -6.45 9.64
N GLY A 130 -3.07 -7.43 9.53
CA GLY A 130 -2.25 -7.61 8.33
C GLY A 130 -3.07 -8.00 7.10
N GLY A 131 -4.04 -8.90 7.26
CA GLY A 131 -4.97 -9.30 6.20
C GLY A 131 -5.88 -8.14 5.76
N THR A 132 -6.46 -7.41 6.70
CA THR A 132 -7.28 -6.22 6.43
C THR A 132 -6.47 -5.17 5.67
N MET A 133 -5.26 -4.87 6.13
CA MET A 133 -4.39 -3.90 5.46
C MET A 133 -4.06 -4.32 4.02
N PHE A 134 -3.77 -5.60 3.79
CA PHE A 134 -3.53 -6.12 2.44
C PHE A 134 -4.78 -6.02 1.56
N ALA A 135 -5.95 -6.41 2.06
CA ALA A 135 -7.22 -6.29 1.33
C ALA A 135 -7.51 -4.83 0.93
N VAL A 136 -7.31 -3.88 1.84
CA VAL A 136 -7.45 -2.44 1.56
C VAL A 136 -6.47 -1.98 0.49
N LEU A 137 -5.19 -2.37 0.56
CA LEU A 137 -4.19 -2.03 -0.45
C LEU A 137 -4.55 -2.59 -1.84
N VAL A 138 -5.04 -3.84 -1.91
CA VAL A 138 -5.50 -4.45 -3.16
C VAL A 138 -6.70 -3.70 -3.72
N THR A 139 -7.67 -3.31 -2.90
CA THR A 139 -8.82 -2.50 -3.32
C THR A 139 -8.38 -1.14 -3.86
N LEU A 140 -7.46 -0.45 -3.17
CA LEU A 140 -6.90 0.81 -3.63
C LEU A 140 -6.17 0.67 -4.96
N TRP A 141 -5.39 -0.39 -5.13
CA TRP A 141 -4.70 -0.69 -6.38
C TRP A 141 -5.68 -1.00 -7.52
N ALA A 142 -6.67 -1.84 -7.28
CA ALA A 142 -7.66 -2.23 -8.28
C ALA A 142 -8.51 -1.02 -8.75
N THR A 143 -8.88 -0.13 -7.83
CA THR A 143 -9.68 1.05 -8.13
C THR A 143 -8.88 2.21 -8.75
N SER A 144 -7.56 2.17 -8.74
CA SER A 144 -6.70 3.23 -9.29
C SER A 144 -5.69 2.72 -10.32
N ALA A 145 -4.66 1.96 -9.90
CA ALA A 145 -3.55 1.55 -10.77
C ALA A 145 -4.00 0.55 -11.83
N LEU A 146 -4.78 -0.46 -11.47
CA LEU A 146 -5.31 -1.43 -12.42
C LEU A 146 -6.19 -0.72 -13.46
N TRP A 147 -7.10 0.16 -13.01
CA TRP A 147 -7.93 0.96 -13.92
C TRP A 147 -7.07 1.83 -14.85
N TYR A 148 -6.01 2.46 -14.34
CA TYR A 148 -5.08 3.23 -15.16
C TYR A 148 -4.41 2.38 -16.23
N PHE A 149 -3.89 1.22 -15.89
CA PHE A 149 -3.22 0.35 -16.84
C PHE A 149 -4.16 -0.16 -17.92
N THR A 150 -5.38 -0.57 -17.55
CA THR A 150 -6.35 -1.12 -18.51
C THR A 150 -6.96 -0.03 -19.40
N ASN A 151 -7.32 1.13 -18.88
CA ASN A 151 -8.12 2.12 -19.63
C ASN A 151 -7.28 3.27 -20.21
N VAL A 152 -6.13 3.59 -19.63
CA VAL A 152 -5.34 4.75 -20.07
C VAL A 152 -4.08 4.30 -20.82
N ARG A 153 -3.33 3.31 -20.29
CA ARG A 153 -2.05 2.92 -20.88
C ARG A 153 -2.19 1.90 -21.99
N PHE A 154 -3.08 0.92 -21.86
CA PHE A 154 -3.23 -0.16 -22.84
C PHE A 154 -4.49 -0.03 -23.71
N GLY A 155 -5.39 0.90 -23.42
CA GLY A 155 -6.57 1.20 -24.23
C GLY A 155 -7.56 0.05 -24.34
N LEU A 156 -7.67 -0.82 -23.32
CA LEU A 156 -8.58 -1.96 -23.30
C LEU A 156 -9.95 -1.56 -22.78
#